data_8415bd1cb7ed60e370687620014d3f09
#
_entry.id   8415bd1cb7ed60e370687620014d3f09
#
_cell.length_a   1.000
_cell.length_b   1.000
_cell.length_c   1.000
_cell.angle_alpha   90.00
_cell.angle_beta   90.00
_cell.angle_gamma   90.00
#
_symmetry.space_group_name_H-M   'P 1'
#
loop_
_entity.id
_entity.type
_entity.pdbx_description
1 polymer ?
#
loop_
_entity_poly.entity_id
_entity_poly.type
_entity_poly.pdbx_seq_one_letter_code
_entity_poly.pdbx_strand_id
1 'polypeptide(L)'
;MARARAWLAASLGAFLFLLFVATPSTAMAQQLPSPELHVEAVRGTGWDETTPPADGWTPVTLPDSWPDRWPGFDGVVWYRLTWTQPAQAHEAGLLLNYFNMAGAVFLNGTPILRDPNLVEPLTRSWNTPHYWLLASPLLRPGATNTLLVRVSGLSPYQPGLGPVRLGAPAAMQALYERERLFRHDLPMLGLALSAVVSAFFAALWVLRRSETAYGWFALMSVLWLTYGYNHVATTPWPFTNNHSWQAFNTSAFLAFSVAFLVFTLRFCERRMPRLEIAALLLVSVGWADLWTAGMPSLPLHRAVWGLVGGLMTIAVCCAALLHALRVRQGPVLALAPFMAMSAVTGTHDLLVFTQVIDSNIYYTTLSSYALLLGMALIQAGRFVKSLERIENFNTELIEEVNAAKAELAATLAQQHALELAHARIGERVNLASDLHDGLGGMLVGSIATLERTPENLSAPELLAMLKSLRDDLRLIIEATGRHDGARAFGELLAPLRHRTSQLLDANGIDCHWQVSDLETLELPPSQSLDLLRFLQEALTNVLKHSASRRVDVAVSRDGAELKLSVRDNGRGFVVDEADKAAGSGLRSLRARTRRLGAELQLQSRPGETQLALRMPLAPAA
;
A
#
# COMPACT_ATOMS: atom_id res chain seq x y z
N MET A 1 21.66 -20.81 -1.87
CA MET A 1 22.94 -21.06 -1.18
C MET A 1 24.15 -20.48 -1.92
N ALA A 2 24.32 -20.67 -3.24
CA ALA A 2 25.48 -20.14 -3.98
C ALA A 2 25.60 -18.60 -3.94
N ARG A 3 24.51 -17.85 -4.12
CA ARG A 3 24.49 -16.38 -4.02
C ARG A 3 24.86 -15.86 -2.62
N ALA A 4 24.43 -16.52 -1.55
CA ALA A 4 24.79 -16.14 -0.17
C ALA A 4 26.29 -16.36 0.10
N ARG A 5 26.89 -17.43 -0.44
CA ARG A 5 28.33 -17.69 -0.35
C ARG A 5 29.15 -16.68 -1.15
N ALA A 6 28.68 -16.26 -2.33
CA ALA A 6 29.32 -15.22 -3.13
C ALA A 6 29.30 -13.84 -2.43
N TRP A 7 28.19 -13.49 -1.79
CA TRP A 7 28.07 -12.26 -0.98
C TRP A 7 28.96 -12.30 0.26
N LEU A 8 29.04 -13.44 0.94
CA LEU A 8 29.94 -13.65 2.08
C LEU A 8 31.42 -13.50 1.66
N ALA A 9 31.81 -14.10 0.54
CA ALA A 9 33.16 -13.98 0.01
C ALA A 9 33.51 -12.55 -0.42
N ALA A 10 32.56 -11.84 -1.08
CA ALA A 10 32.73 -10.45 -1.47
C ALA A 10 32.83 -9.50 -0.27
N SER A 11 32.00 -9.70 0.75
CA SER A 11 32.02 -8.89 1.98
C SER A 11 33.29 -9.13 2.79
N LEU A 12 33.72 -10.38 2.92
CA LEU A 12 34.97 -10.75 3.56
C LEU A 12 36.20 -10.23 2.77
N GLY A 13 36.16 -10.31 1.44
CA GLY A 13 37.17 -9.77 0.56
C GLY A 13 37.28 -8.24 0.66
N ALA A 14 36.16 -7.51 0.69
CA ALA A 14 36.14 -6.07 0.90
C ALA A 14 36.67 -5.69 2.29
N PHE A 15 36.36 -6.46 3.31
CA PHE A 15 36.87 -6.26 4.67
C PHE A 15 38.37 -6.52 4.78
N LEU A 16 38.85 -7.63 4.22
CA LEU A 16 40.30 -7.96 4.18
C LEU A 16 41.08 -6.93 3.36
N PHE A 17 40.47 -6.40 2.28
CA PHE A 17 41.07 -5.32 1.50
C PHE A 17 41.13 -4.02 2.32
N LEU A 18 40.08 -3.65 3.05
CA LEU A 18 40.09 -2.50 3.95
C LEU A 18 41.09 -2.65 5.09
N LEU A 19 41.21 -3.84 5.68
CA LEU A 19 42.23 -4.14 6.67
C LEU A 19 43.65 -4.07 6.07
N PHE A 20 43.87 -4.61 4.86
CA PHE A 20 45.13 -4.55 4.18
C PHE A 20 45.56 -3.12 3.82
N VAL A 21 44.62 -2.29 3.38
CA VAL A 21 44.83 -0.85 3.11
C VAL A 21 45.05 -0.05 4.40
N ALA A 22 44.43 -0.46 5.51
CA ALA A 22 44.55 0.18 6.81
C ALA A 22 45.81 -0.21 7.59
N THR A 23 46.43 -1.38 7.27
CA THR A 23 47.70 -1.76 7.94
C THR A 23 48.82 -0.77 7.57
N PRO A 24 49.47 -0.17 8.57
CA PRO A 24 50.60 0.69 8.26
C PRO A 24 51.67 -0.13 7.54
N SER A 25 52.00 0.24 6.34
CA SER A 25 53.22 -0.27 5.69
C SER A 25 54.42 0.32 6.44
N THR A 26 54.81 -0.36 7.51
CA THR A 26 56.00 -0.03 8.27
C THR A 26 57.26 0.04 7.44
N ALA A 27 57.26 -0.62 6.25
CA ALA A 27 58.38 -0.63 5.32
C ALA A 27 58.71 0.74 4.68
N MET A 28 57.70 1.62 4.52
CA MET A 28 57.93 2.92 3.87
C MET A 28 58.37 4.02 4.84
N ALA A 29 58.15 3.85 6.13
CA ALA A 29 58.53 4.84 7.16
C ALA A 29 59.98 4.76 7.61
N GLN A 30 60.71 3.65 7.31
CA GLN A 30 62.05 3.38 7.80
C GLN A 30 63.21 3.82 6.87
N GLN A 31 62.95 4.41 5.71
CA GLN A 31 64.02 4.65 4.72
C GLN A 31 64.36 6.13 4.43
N LEU A 32 63.89 7.08 5.21
CA LEU A 32 64.29 8.49 5.03
C LEU A 32 65.05 8.97 6.24
N PRO A 33 66.28 9.50 6.09
CA PRO A 33 66.99 10.16 7.20
C PRO A 33 66.21 11.40 7.57
N SER A 34 65.34 11.27 8.59
CA SER A 34 64.70 12.41 9.24
C SER A 34 65.74 13.07 10.14
N PRO A 35 65.88 14.39 10.10
CA PRO A 35 66.74 15.04 11.07
C PRO A 35 66.26 14.70 12.50
N GLU A 36 67.20 14.48 13.40
CA GLU A 36 66.90 14.16 14.80
C GLU A 36 66.19 15.36 15.43
N LEU A 37 64.94 15.15 15.89
CA LEU A 37 64.12 16.15 16.52
C LEU A 37 64.36 16.06 18.04
N HIS A 38 64.91 17.13 18.62
CA HIS A 38 64.94 17.31 20.08
C HIS A 38 63.63 17.98 20.52
N VAL A 39 62.91 17.31 21.39
CA VAL A 39 61.59 17.77 21.85
C VAL A 39 61.62 17.99 23.35
N GLU A 40 61.19 19.17 23.75
CA GLU A 40 61.03 19.57 25.16
C GLU A 40 59.65 20.15 25.37
N ALA A 41 59.12 20.03 26.60
CA ALA A 41 57.82 20.59 26.99
C ALA A 41 57.93 21.38 28.31
N VAL A 42 57.08 22.40 28.43
CA VAL A 42 56.96 23.20 29.63
C VAL A 42 55.50 23.59 29.85
N ARG A 43 55.06 23.61 31.11
CA ARG A 43 53.72 24.11 31.46
C ARG A 43 53.67 25.63 31.33
N GLY A 44 52.62 26.14 30.70
CA GLY A 44 52.31 27.56 30.72
C GLY A 44 51.76 28.03 32.05
N THR A 45 51.79 29.32 32.26
CA THR A 45 51.36 29.99 33.51
C THR A 45 49.89 30.37 33.50
N GLY A 46 49.28 30.45 32.32
CA GLY A 46 47.87 30.85 32.15
C GLY A 46 47.32 30.58 30.76
N TRP A 47 45.99 30.66 30.63
CA TRP A 47 45.28 30.43 29.38
C TRP A 47 45.55 31.48 28.27
N ASP A 48 45.86 32.72 28.66
CA ASP A 48 46.07 33.82 27.73
C ASP A 48 47.55 34.03 27.37
N GLU A 49 48.42 33.10 27.80
CA GLU A 49 49.84 33.18 27.53
C GLU A 49 50.13 33.07 26.01
N THR A 50 50.83 34.06 25.47
CA THR A 50 51.19 34.14 24.06
C THR A 50 52.66 33.78 23.78
N THR A 51 53.49 33.73 24.82
CA THR A 51 54.92 33.39 24.76
C THR A 51 55.23 32.28 25.74
N PRO A 52 56.11 31.32 25.39
CA PRO A 52 56.47 30.25 26.31
C PRO A 52 57.27 30.77 27.49
N PRO A 53 57.20 30.07 28.65
CA PRO A 53 58.07 30.33 29.78
C PRO A 53 59.55 30.22 29.40
N ALA A 54 60.40 31.05 30.05
CA ALA A 54 61.85 31.03 29.78
C ALA A 54 62.52 29.75 30.30
N ASP A 55 62.09 29.25 31.44
CA ASP A 55 62.69 28.13 32.14
C ASP A 55 61.72 26.98 32.39
N GLY A 56 62.19 25.84 32.89
CA GLY A 56 61.32 24.69 33.22
C GLY A 56 61.10 23.68 32.08
N TRP A 57 61.83 23.80 31.00
CA TRP A 57 61.76 22.89 29.87
C TRP A 57 62.28 21.49 30.25
N THR A 58 61.51 20.46 29.94
CA THR A 58 61.83 19.05 30.17
C THR A 58 61.77 18.25 28.90
N PRO A 59 62.77 17.37 28.61
CA PRO A 59 62.74 16.50 27.46
C PRO A 59 61.51 15.59 27.47
N VAL A 60 60.94 15.41 26.25
CA VAL A 60 59.73 14.56 26.05
C VAL A 60 59.85 13.77 24.75
N THR A 61 59.17 12.62 24.70
CA THR A 61 59.02 11.80 23.49
C THR A 61 57.62 11.99 22.92
N LEU A 62 57.52 12.04 21.60
CA LEU A 62 56.22 12.12 20.91
C LEU A 62 55.77 10.73 20.46
N PRO A 63 54.46 10.42 20.52
CA PRO A 63 53.39 11.25 21.05
C PRO A 63 53.48 11.45 22.55
N ASP A 64 53.13 12.63 23.05
CA ASP A 64 53.11 13.00 24.46
C ASP A 64 51.70 13.15 24.97
N SER A 65 51.45 12.66 26.23
CA SER A 65 50.16 12.76 26.93
C SER A 65 50.38 13.43 28.28
N TRP A 66 49.59 14.48 28.60
CA TRP A 66 49.79 15.23 29.86
C TRP A 66 49.41 14.46 31.11
N PRO A 67 48.31 13.63 31.10
CA PRO A 67 47.93 12.88 32.31
C PRO A 67 49.06 12.06 32.89
N ASP A 68 49.96 11.57 32.09
CA ASP A 68 51.08 10.74 32.53
C ASP A 68 52.14 11.57 33.27
N ARG A 69 52.27 12.85 32.91
CA ARG A 69 53.29 13.75 33.47
C ARG A 69 52.73 14.75 34.47
N TRP A 70 51.56 15.29 34.20
CA TRP A 70 50.87 16.30 35.01
C TRP A 70 49.42 15.90 35.26
N PRO A 71 49.18 14.93 36.15
CA PRO A 71 47.83 14.48 36.42
C PRO A 71 46.91 15.62 36.86
N GLY A 72 45.73 15.72 36.21
CA GLY A 72 44.73 16.74 36.58
C GLY A 72 45.05 18.17 36.11
N PHE A 73 46.06 18.36 35.27
CA PHE A 73 46.40 19.69 34.77
C PHE A 73 45.50 20.16 33.61
N ASP A 74 44.82 21.28 33.84
CA ASP A 74 44.06 22.02 32.83
C ASP A 74 44.83 23.31 32.49
N GLY A 75 45.07 23.59 31.21
CA GLY A 75 45.79 24.79 30.84
C GLY A 75 46.52 24.71 29.50
N VAL A 76 47.71 25.29 29.51
CA VAL A 76 48.56 25.40 28.32
C VAL A 76 49.88 24.68 28.55
N VAL A 77 50.33 23.94 27.56
CA VAL A 77 51.67 23.37 27.48
C VAL A 77 52.32 23.81 26.18
N TRP A 78 53.54 24.24 26.31
CA TRP A 78 54.38 24.60 25.18
C TRP A 78 55.34 23.46 24.90
N TYR A 79 55.45 23.09 23.62
CA TYR A 79 56.45 22.16 23.09
C TYR A 79 57.43 22.91 22.26
N ARG A 80 58.72 22.65 22.44
CA ARG A 80 59.82 23.18 21.66
C ARG A 80 60.51 22.04 20.95
N LEU A 81 60.41 22.05 19.61
CA LEU A 81 61.04 21.06 18.74
C LEU A 81 62.18 21.76 17.99
N THR A 82 63.40 21.24 18.15
CA THR A 82 64.58 21.81 17.51
C THR A 82 65.26 20.78 16.63
N TRP A 83 65.73 21.24 15.47
CA TRP A 83 66.55 20.43 14.54
C TRP A 83 67.51 21.30 13.77
N THR A 84 68.59 20.70 13.29
CA THR A 84 69.52 21.36 12.37
C THR A 84 69.16 20.99 10.93
N GLN A 85 68.86 21.97 10.11
CA GLN A 85 68.55 21.76 8.71
C GLN A 85 69.86 21.63 7.89
N PRO A 86 70.02 20.61 7.03
CA PRO A 86 71.16 20.52 6.11
C PRO A 86 71.27 21.75 5.21
N ALA A 87 72.46 22.27 4.98
CA ALA A 87 72.67 23.51 4.21
C ALA A 87 72.18 23.38 2.75
N GLN A 88 72.21 22.16 2.19
CA GLN A 88 71.70 21.90 0.81
C GLN A 88 70.19 21.68 0.76
N ALA A 89 69.51 21.52 1.87
CA ALA A 89 68.05 21.28 1.90
C ALA A 89 67.30 22.59 2.12
N HIS A 90 67.00 23.26 1.04
CA HIS A 90 66.27 24.55 1.04
C HIS A 90 64.75 24.41 1.30
N GLU A 91 64.22 23.20 1.22
CA GLU A 91 62.83 22.89 1.50
C GLU A 91 62.73 21.66 2.42
N ALA A 92 61.69 21.62 3.24
CA ALA A 92 61.31 20.48 4.05
C ALA A 92 59.82 20.35 4.19
N GLY A 93 59.29 19.12 4.22
CA GLY A 93 57.91 18.86 4.59
C GLY A 93 57.79 18.67 6.10
N LEU A 94 56.90 19.38 6.73
CA LEU A 94 56.56 19.20 8.16
C LEU A 94 55.16 18.61 8.24
N LEU A 95 55.00 17.48 8.92
CA LEU A 95 53.73 16.84 9.22
C LEU A 95 53.53 16.80 10.73
N LEU A 96 52.45 17.40 11.20
CA LEU A 96 51.95 17.32 12.54
C LEU A 96 50.63 16.58 12.54
N ASN A 97 50.56 15.39 13.14
CA ASN A 97 49.41 14.51 13.03
C ASN A 97 48.19 15.07 13.77
N TYR A 98 48.37 15.62 14.95
CA TYR A 98 47.31 16.25 15.74
C TYR A 98 47.91 16.91 17.01
N PHE A 99 47.15 17.79 17.60
CA PHE A 99 47.26 18.18 19.00
C PHE A 99 45.89 18.06 19.67
N ASN A 100 45.90 17.60 20.88
CA ASN A 100 44.63 17.36 21.60
C ASN A 100 44.53 18.37 22.74
N MET A 101 43.73 19.41 22.69
CA MET A 101 42.55 19.80 21.93
C MET A 101 42.82 20.93 20.92
N ALA A 102 43.19 22.15 21.39
CA ALA A 102 43.44 23.34 20.57
C ALA A 102 44.91 23.71 20.57
N GLY A 103 45.37 24.31 19.47
CA GLY A 103 46.78 24.67 19.40
C GLY A 103 47.11 25.86 18.53
N ALA A 104 48.34 26.33 18.69
CA ALA A 104 48.99 27.27 17.80
C ALA A 104 50.42 26.82 17.52
N VAL A 105 50.90 27.03 16.30
CA VAL A 105 52.22 26.57 15.84
C VAL A 105 53.01 27.75 15.30
N PHE A 106 54.24 27.85 15.73
CA PHE A 106 55.16 28.92 15.35
C PHE A 106 56.48 28.29 14.84
N LEU A 107 56.95 28.72 13.70
CA LEU A 107 58.26 28.33 13.15
C LEU A 107 59.21 29.53 13.17
N ASN A 108 60.33 29.38 13.90
CA ASN A 108 61.32 30.45 14.04
C ASN A 108 60.74 31.82 14.48
N GLY A 109 59.66 31.76 15.33
CA GLY A 109 58.94 32.94 15.79
C GLY A 109 57.77 33.40 14.90
N THR A 110 57.64 32.84 13.69
CA THR A 110 56.53 33.20 12.79
C THR A 110 55.36 32.23 13.01
N PRO A 111 54.14 32.73 13.25
CA PRO A 111 52.96 31.91 13.39
C PRO A 111 52.60 31.28 12.05
N ILE A 112 52.44 29.96 12.03
CA ILE A 112 52.03 29.19 10.82
C ILE A 112 50.66 28.53 11.00
N LEU A 113 50.16 28.39 12.22
CA LEU A 113 48.83 27.91 12.53
C LEU A 113 48.35 28.54 13.86
N ARG A 114 47.07 28.83 13.93
CA ARG A 114 46.37 29.16 15.16
C ARG A 114 44.92 28.71 15.04
N ASP A 115 44.48 27.87 15.98
CA ASP A 115 43.08 27.51 16.11
C ASP A 115 42.23 28.72 16.53
N PRO A 116 40.97 28.77 16.13
CA PRO A 116 40.06 29.87 16.46
C PRO A 116 39.90 30.10 17.95
N ASN A 117 39.78 29.04 18.74
CA ASN A 117 39.55 29.14 20.19
C ASN A 117 40.63 28.35 20.94
N LEU A 118 41.50 29.10 21.63
CA LEU A 118 42.56 28.57 22.47
C LEU A 118 42.23 28.58 23.97
N VAL A 119 41.01 29.06 24.30
CA VAL A 119 40.39 29.05 25.63
C VAL A 119 39.00 28.46 25.48
N GLU A 120 38.43 27.92 26.57
CA GLU A 120 37.11 27.26 26.53
C GLU A 120 36.01 28.20 25.98
N PRO A 121 35.21 27.76 25.01
CA PRO A 121 35.16 26.44 24.40
C PRO A 121 36.31 26.18 23.40
N LEU A 122 37.21 25.24 23.79
CA LEU A 122 38.40 24.93 22.99
C LEU A 122 38.06 24.37 21.62
N THR A 123 38.83 24.77 20.62
CA THR A 123 38.85 24.10 19.32
C THR A 123 39.26 22.62 19.51
N ARG A 124 38.78 21.77 18.66
CA ARG A 124 38.92 20.31 18.75
C ARG A 124 39.72 19.77 17.55
N SER A 125 41.05 19.94 17.60
CA SER A 125 41.97 19.58 16.51
C SER A 125 42.60 18.19 16.70
N TRP A 126 42.05 17.36 17.58
CA TRP A 126 42.58 16.04 17.94
C TRP A 126 42.65 15.03 16.79
N ASN A 127 41.85 15.25 15.73
CA ASN A 127 41.78 14.37 14.57
C ASN A 127 42.12 15.08 13.24
N THR A 128 42.78 16.24 13.33
CA THR A 128 43.09 17.07 12.18
C THR A 128 44.60 17.09 11.91
N PRO A 129 45.09 16.35 10.89
CA PRO A 129 46.49 16.42 10.49
C PRO A 129 46.78 17.73 9.76
N HIS A 130 47.98 18.25 9.96
CA HIS A 130 48.48 19.47 9.36
C HIS A 130 49.79 19.19 8.60
N TYR A 131 49.90 19.75 7.42
CA TYR A 131 51.11 19.68 6.56
C TYR A 131 51.52 21.07 6.12
N TRP A 132 52.80 21.32 6.20
CA TRP A 132 53.40 22.54 5.67
C TRP A 132 54.63 22.19 4.79
N LEU A 133 54.72 22.83 3.63
CA LEU A 133 55.94 22.94 2.88
C LEU A 133 56.76 24.12 3.47
N LEU A 134 57.83 23.80 4.13
CA LEU A 134 58.72 24.79 4.74
C LEU A 134 59.79 25.16 3.72
N ALA A 135 59.94 26.44 3.43
CA ALA A 135 60.96 27.00 2.54
C ALA A 135 61.45 28.34 3.10
N SER A 136 62.52 28.91 2.53
CA SER A 136 63.00 30.26 2.90
C SER A 136 61.89 31.33 2.64
N PRO A 137 61.68 32.31 3.52
CA PRO A 137 62.52 32.68 4.68
C PRO A 137 62.15 31.95 5.99
N LEU A 138 61.06 31.13 6.00
CA LEU A 138 60.60 30.43 7.22
C LEU A 138 61.61 29.39 7.70
N LEU A 139 62.20 28.61 6.75
CA LEU A 139 63.21 27.62 6.99
C LEU A 139 64.60 28.23 6.88
N ARG A 140 65.49 27.94 7.82
CA ARG A 140 66.90 28.40 7.84
C ARG A 140 67.83 27.25 7.48
N PRO A 141 68.27 27.10 6.20
CA PRO A 141 69.21 26.08 5.84
C PRO A 141 70.56 26.27 6.51
N GLY A 142 71.23 25.17 6.91
CA GLY A 142 72.51 25.19 7.63
C GLY A 142 72.46 25.69 9.06
N ALA A 143 71.26 25.98 9.61
CA ALA A 143 71.07 26.51 10.96
C ALA A 143 70.06 25.67 11.75
N THR A 144 70.04 25.93 13.05
CA THR A 144 69.01 25.36 13.92
C THR A 144 67.69 26.07 13.71
N ASN A 145 66.64 25.27 13.47
CA ASN A 145 65.27 25.72 13.37
C ASN A 145 64.50 25.33 14.63
N THR A 146 63.58 26.16 15.03
CA THR A 146 62.75 25.96 16.23
C THR A 146 61.29 26.01 15.87
N LEU A 147 60.59 24.89 16.12
CA LEU A 147 59.12 24.83 16.05
C LEU A 147 58.60 24.92 17.49
N LEU A 148 57.77 25.92 17.75
CA LEU A 148 57.06 26.04 19.00
C LEU A 148 55.59 25.66 18.78
N VAL A 149 55.08 24.73 19.55
CA VAL A 149 53.70 24.29 19.51
C VAL A 149 53.06 24.58 20.86
N ARG A 150 52.09 25.48 20.87
CA ARG A 150 51.27 25.76 22.03
C ARG A 150 50.05 24.86 21.96
N VAL A 151 49.84 24.06 23.01
CA VAL A 151 48.66 23.20 23.12
C VAL A 151 47.84 23.64 24.33
N SER A 152 46.57 23.92 24.09
CA SER A 152 45.58 24.18 25.14
C SER A 152 44.75 22.93 25.36
N GLY A 153 44.59 22.51 26.63
CA GLY A 153 43.87 21.28 26.88
C GLY A 153 43.26 21.21 28.27
N LEU A 154 42.31 20.33 28.40
CA LEU A 154 41.62 19.97 29.63
C LEU A 154 41.97 18.52 29.97
N SER A 155 42.44 18.27 31.19
CA SER A 155 42.88 16.96 31.71
C SER A 155 41.91 15.81 31.39
N PRO A 156 40.57 16.01 31.47
CA PRO A 156 39.60 14.98 31.14
C PRO A 156 39.66 14.43 29.69
N TYR A 157 40.33 15.16 28.80
CA TYR A 157 40.37 14.81 27.37
C TYR A 157 41.76 14.36 26.91
N GLN A 158 42.62 13.97 27.82
CA GLN A 158 43.98 13.49 27.56
C GLN A 158 44.74 14.43 26.60
N PRO A 159 44.93 15.69 26.98
CA PRO A 159 45.59 16.66 26.12
C PRO A 159 47.06 16.28 25.92
N GLY A 160 47.59 16.66 24.74
CA GLY A 160 48.95 16.31 24.37
C GLY A 160 49.28 16.66 22.91
N LEU A 161 50.50 16.33 22.52
CA LEU A 161 51.00 16.53 21.15
C LEU A 161 51.22 15.17 20.47
N GLY A 162 50.60 14.99 19.32
CA GLY A 162 50.74 13.82 18.45
C GLY A 162 52.14 13.76 17.79
N PRO A 163 52.38 12.73 16.99
CA PRO A 163 53.65 12.60 16.23
C PRO A 163 53.90 13.80 15.33
N VAL A 164 55.10 14.34 15.41
CA VAL A 164 55.61 15.37 14.48
C VAL A 164 56.73 14.74 13.66
N ARG A 165 56.65 14.87 12.33
CA ARG A 165 57.62 14.31 11.36
C ARG A 165 58.11 15.40 10.46
N LEU A 166 59.38 15.34 10.16
CA LEU A 166 60.08 16.26 9.25
C LEU A 166 60.83 15.42 8.20
N GLY A 167 60.81 15.82 6.94
CA GLY A 167 61.47 15.07 5.90
C GLY A 167 61.29 15.68 4.51
N ALA A 168 61.57 14.88 3.48
CA ALA A 168 61.37 15.32 2.10
C ALA A 168 59.91 15.73 1.84
N PRO A 169 59.65 16.86 1.15
CA PRO A 169 58.30 17.39 0.94
C PRO A 169 57.30 16.38 0.39
N ALA A 170 57.68 15.67 -0.67
CA ALA A 170 56.79 14.68 -1.31
C ALA A 170 56.44 13.50 -0.40
N ALA A 171 57.38 13.04 0.42
CA ALA A 171 57.13 11.96 1.37
C ALA A 171 56.20 12.36 2.50
N MET A 172 56.43 13.57 3.07
CA MET A 172 55.54 14.11 4.13
C MET A 172 54.16 14.45 3.63
N GLN A 173 54.04 14.95 2.40
CA GLN A 173 52.76 15.16 1.74
C GLN A 173 52.00 13.83 1.53
N ALA A 174 52.65 12.79 1.02
CA ALA A 174 52.00 11.49 0.87
C ALA A 174 51.51 10.91 2.22
N LEU A 175 52.31 11.08 3.29
CA LEU A 175 51.86 10.71 4.65
C LEU A 175 50.68 11.54 5.11
N TYR A 176 50.69 12.86 4.90
CA TYR A 176 49.59 13.75 5.20
C TYR A 176 48.29 13.35 4.47
N GLU A 177 48.34 13.12 3.15
CA GLU A 177 47.19 12.72 2.36
C GLU A 177 46.60 11.41 2.88
N ARG A 178 47.44 10.46 3.29
CA ARG A 178 47.03 9.21 3.91
C ARG A 178 46.35 9.48 5.28
N GLU A 179 46.98 10.23 6.17
CA GLU A 179 46.44 10.54 7.49
C GLU A 179 45.10 11.32 7.35
N ARG A 180 45.04 12.28 6.45
CA ARG A 180 43.83 13.04 6.12
C ARG A 180 42.71 12.14 5.60
N LEU A 181 43.01 11.21 4.68
CA LEU A 181 42.05 10.26 4.15
C LEU A 181 41.38 9.45 5.29
N PHE A 182 42.19 8.89 6.19
CA PHE A 182 41.66 8.04 7.27
C PHE A 182 41.03 8.81 8.43
N ARG A 183 41.56 9.98 8.79
CA ARG A 183 41.08 10.75 9.94
C ARG A 183 39.95 11.70 9.62
N HIS A 184 39.85 12.19 8.38
CA HIS A 184 38.90 13.21 8.00
C HIS A 184 37.99 12.77 6.85
N ASP A 185 38.58 12.43 5.68
CA ASP A 185 37.80 12.29 4.45
C ASP A 185 36.90 11.04 4.46
N LEU A 186 37.40 9.88 4.92
CA LEU A 186 36.58 8.68 5.06
C LEU A 186 35.50 8.81 6.16
N PRO A 187 35.77 9.33 7.36
CA PRO A 187 34.71 9.65 8.32
C PRO A 187 33.65 10.58 7.77
N MET A 188 34.05 11.65 7.05
CA MET A 188 33.09 12.61 6.45
C MET A 188 32.21 11.92 5.39
N LEU A 189 32.81 11.12 4.51
CA LEU A 189 32.05 10.32 3.52
C LEU A 189 31.07 9.36 4.21
N GLY A 190 31.51 8.70 5.28
CA GLY A 190 30.66 7.80 6.04
C GLY A 190 29.51 8.50 6.74
N LEU A 191 29.72 9.71 7.27
CA LEU A 191 28.66 10.53 7.84
C LEU A 191 27.64 10.94 6.77
N ALA A 192 28.11 11.38 5.60
CA ALA A 192 27.23 11.70 4.48
C ALA A 192 26.39 10.49 4.04
N LEU A 193 27.03 9.32 3.91
CA LEU A 193 26.32 8.07 3.60
C LEU A 193 25.27 7.72 4.67
N SER A 194 25.66 7.83 5.95
CA SER A 194 24.74 7.58 7.08
C SER A 194 23.54 8.52 7.06
N ALA A 195 23.74 9.80 6.73
CA ALA A 195 22.67 10.78 6.61
C ALA A 195 21.69 10.42 5.49
N VAL A 196 22.20 10.07 4.29
CA VAL A 196 21.36 9.68 3.13
C VAL A 196 20.58 8.41 3.46
N VAL A 197 21.24 7.40 4.01
CA VAL A 197 20.60 6.13 4.37
C VAL A 197 19.54 6.33 5.46
N SER A 198 19.84 7.15 6.48
CA SER A 198 18.86 7.52 7.50
C SER A 198 17.62 8.18 6.92
N ALA A 199 17.80 9.20 6.09
CA ALA A 199 16.71 9.93 5.47
C ALA A 199 15.85 9.01 4.59
N PHE A 200 16.48 8.14 3.80
CA PHE A 200 15.78 7.16 2.97
C PHE A 200 14.91 6.20 3.78
N PHE A 201 15.48 5.55 4.81
CA PHE A 201 14.71 4.63 5.64
C PHE A 201 13.69 5.30 6.55
N ALA A 202 13.94 6.55 6.96
CA ALA A 202 12.94 7.36 7.65
C ALA A 202 11.73 7.65 6.74
N ALA A 203 11.98 8.02 5.48
CA ALA A 203 10.92 8.22 4.49
C ALA A 203 10.11 6.93 4.24
N LEU A 204 10.80 5.79 4.05
CA LEU A 204 10.13 4.49 3.91
C LEU A 204 9.26 4.16 5.12
N TRP A 205 9.74 4.42 6.34
CA TRP A 205 8.97 4.19 7.55
C TRP A 205 7.78 5.12 7.67
N VAL A 206 7.90 6.40 7.28
CA VAL A 206 6.77 7.34 7.25
C VAL A 206 5.67 6.85 6.32
N LEU A 207 6.04 6.32 5.15
CA LEU A 207 5.11 5.78 4.16
C LEU A 207 4.52 4.42 4.60
N ARG A 208 5.30 3.61 5.35
CA ARG A 208 4.88 2.25 5.75
C ARG A 208 5.13 2.01 7.25
N ARG A 209 4.28 2.61 8.08
CA ARG A 209 4.38 2.61 9.56
C ARG A 209 4.33 1.22 10.19
N SER A 210 3.73 0.24 9.52
CA SER A 210 3.67 -1.16 10.00
C SER A 210 5.05 -1.82 10.07
N GLU A 211 5.99 -1.40 9.22
CA GLU A 211 7.35 -1.95 9.15
C GLU A 211 8.27 -1.23 10.14
N THR A 212 8.13 -1.58 11.41
CA THR A 212 8.88 -0.91 12.51
C THR A 212 10.39 -1.06 12.39
N ALA A 213 10.90 -2.08 11.67
CA ALA A 213 12.32 -2.27 11.45
C ALA A 213 12.97 -1.10 10.70
N TYR A 214 12.25 -0.48 9.74
CA TYR A 214 12.77 0.70 9.02
C TYR A 214 12.92 1.91 9.92
N GLY A 215 11.93 2.15 10.81
CA GLY A 215 12.01 3.25 11.78
C GLY A 215 13.16 3.09 12.75
N TRP A 216 13.36 1.89 13.29
CA TRP A 216 14.49 1.62 14.19
C TRP A 216 15.85 1.70 13.49
N PHE A 217 15.91 1.28 12.21
CA PHE A 217 17.12 1.43 11.41
C PHE A 217 17.46 2.90 11.16
N ALA A 218 16.47 3.72 10.79
CA ALA A 218 16.65 5.15 10.60
C ALA A 218 17.11 5.84 11.89
N LEU A 219 16.45 5.54 13.03
CA LEU A 219 16.83 6.09 14.34
C LEU A 219 18.26 5.70 14.73
N MET A 220 18.61 4.42 14.60
CA MET A 220 19.95 3.91 14.87
C MET A 220 20.99 4.64 14.02
N SER A 221 20.71 4.84 12.72
CA SER A 221 21.63 5.51 11.80
C SER A 221 21.80 7.00 12.13
N VAL A 222 20.74 7.70 12.54
CA VAL A 222 20.80 9.09 13.03
C VAL A 222 21.64 9.19 14.30
N LEU A 223 21.44 8.28 15.25
CA LEU A 223 22.19 8.27 16.50
C LEU A 223 23.67 7.96 16.26
N TRP A 224 23.98 7.06 15.32
CA TRP A 224 25.34 6.79 14.87
C TRP A 224 25.97 8.01 14.19
N LEU A 225 25.24 8.68 13.32
CA LEU A 225 25.68 9.94 12.68
C LEU A 225 26.00 11.00 13.74
N THR A 226 25.16 11.15 14.76
CA THR A 226 25.35 12.09 15.88
C THR A 226 26.61 11.75 16.66
N TYR A 227 26.82 10.47 16.99
CA TYR A 227 28.03 10.00 17.67
C TYR A 227 29.28 10.19 16.80
N GLY A 228 29.19 9.77 15.53
CA GLY A 228 30.31 9.84 14.58
C GLY A 228 30.72 11.26 14.19
N TYR A 229 29.81 12.23 14.28
CA TYR A 229 30.12 13.64 14.04
C TYR A 229 31.24 14.16 14.96
N ASN A 230 31.42 13.56 16.13
CA ASN A 230 32.54 13.85 17.03
C ASN A 230 33.93 13.71 16.38
N HIS A 231 34.09 12.88 15.37
CA HIS A 231 35.38 12.65 14.69
C HIS A 231 35.78 13.80 13.74
N VAL A 232 34.79 14.59 13.27
CA VAL A 232 35.02 15.69 12.32
C VAL A 232 34.71 17.07 12.92
N ALA A 233 34.02 17.11 14.05
CA ALA A 233 33.62 18.35 14.72
C ALA A 233 34.85 19.06 15.32
N THR A 234 35.14 20.24 14.84
CA THR A 234 36.20 21.13 15.34
C THR A 234 35.72 22.08 16.46
N THR A 235 34.40 22.20 16.66
CA THR A 235 33.77 23.03 17.69
C THR A 235 32.75 22.20 18.48
N PRO A 236 32.45 22.53 19.73
CA PRO A 236 31.43 21.84 20.53
C PRO A 236 29.99 22.28 20.19
N TRP A 237 29.76 22.94 19.03
CA TRP A 237 28.41 23.34 18.63
C TRP A 237 27.44 22.14 18.58
N PRO A 238 26.22 22.27 19.11
CA PRO A 238 25.50 23.47 19.55
C PRO A 238 25.72 23.85 21.04
N PHE A 239 26.63 23.21 21.72
CA PHE A 239 26.90 23.48 23.12
C PHE A 239 27.94 24.61 23.33
N THR A 240 27.89 25.24 24.48
CA THR A 240 28.78 26.36 24.85
C THR A 240 30.10 25.91 25.50
N ASN A 241 30.27 24.62 25.76
CA ASN A 241 31.46 24.05 26.36
C ASN A 241 31.73 22.61 25.93
N ASN A 242 32.95 22.16 26.04
CA ASN A 242 33.38 20.82 25.68
C ASN A 242 32.81 19.72 26.60
N HIS A 243 32.49 20.04 27.83
CA HIS A 243 31.91 19.11 28.79
C HIS A 243 30.53 18.62 28.35
N SER A 244 29.59 19.55 28.07
CA SER A 244 28.24 19.23 27.57
C SER A 244 28.28 18.50 26.24
N TRP A 245 29.21 18.89 25.37
CA TRP A 245 29.42 18.19 24.11
C TRP A 245 29.76 16.70 24.31
N GLN A 246 30.69 16.41 25.23
CA GLN A 246 31.14 15.04 25.49
C GLN A 246 30.08 14.21 26.20
N ALA A 247 29.32 14.80 27.14
CA ALA A 247 28.17 14.15 27.75
C ALA A 247 27.14 13.79 26.71
N PHE A 248 26.81 14.73 25.81
CA PHE A 248 25.89 14.51 24.70
C PHE A 248 26.37 13.40 23.74
N ASN A 249 27.64 13.41 23.35
CA ASN A 249 28.19 12.41 22.42
C ASN A 249 28.14 10.99 23.03
N THR A 250 28.50 10.84 24.33
CA THR A 250 28.40 9.54 25.01
C THR A 250 26.94 9.09 25.18
N SER A 251 26.03 10.04 25.46
CA SER A 251 24.58 9.80 25.49
C SER A 251 24.04 9.31 24.14
N ALA A 252 24.51 9.89 23.03
CA ALA A 252 24.13 9.46 21.68
C ALA A 252 24.61 8.03 21.39
N PHE A 253 25.81 7.65 21.83
CA PHE A 253 26.34 6.28 21.71
C PHE A 253 25.51 5.26 22.51
N LEU A 254 25.12 5.59 23.74
CA LEU A 254 24.24 4.74 24.54
C LEU A 254 22.87 4.55 23.88
N ALA A 255 22.28 5.64 23.39
CA ALA A 255 21.00 5.58 22.64
C ALA A 255 21.13 4.74 21.36
N PHE A 256 22.25 4.89 20.62
CA PHE A 256 22.57 4.04 19.47
C PHE A 256 22.58 2.56 19.86
N SER A 257 23.23 2.20 20.96
CA SER A 257 23.34 0.79 21.39
C SER A 257 21.96 0.16 21.65
N VAL A 258 21.02 0.92 22.24
CA VAL A 258 19.63 0.47 22.44
C VAL A 258 18.86 0.40 21.11
N ALA A 259 18.98 1.44 20.27
CA ALA A 259 18.33 1.44 18.98
C ALA A 259 18.80 0.28 18.10
N PHE A 260 20.10 -0.06 18.16
CA PHE A 260 20.71 -1.20 17.50
C PHE A 260 20.20 -2.54 18.03
N LEU A 261 20.03 -2.68 19.34
CA LEU A 261 19.40 -3.85 19.96
C LEU A 261 17.98 -4.03 19.43
N VAL A 262 17.14 -2.97 19.52
CA VAL A 262 15.74 -3.07 19.11
C VAL A 262 15.62 -3.29 17.61
N PHE A 263 16.41 -2.61 16.79
CA PHE A 263 16.50 -2.86 15.35
C PHE A 263 16.81 -4.33 15.07
N THR A 264 17.85 -4.89 15.71
CA THR A 264 18.27 -6.27 15.51
C THR A 264 17.17 -7.27 15.89
N LEU A 265 16.45 -7.02 16.99
CA LEU A 265 15.28 -7.80 17.37
C LEU A 265 14.16 -7.73 16.31
N ARG A 266 13.81 -6.53 15.83
CA ARG A 266 12.77 -6.36 14.79
C ARG A 266 13.20 -6.99 13.46
N PHE A 267 14.48 -6.87 13.12
CA PHE A 267 15.04 -7.50 11.92
C PHE A 267 14.92 -9.03 11.97
N CYS A 268 15.14 -9.64 13.16
CA CYS A 268 14.97 -11.06 13.41
C CYS A 268 13.49 -11.47 13.70
N GLU A 269 12.55 -10.54 13.48
CA GLU A 269 11.10 -10.76 13.73
C GLU A 269 10.77 -11.16 15.17
N ARG A 270 11.60 -10.71 16.12
CA ARG A 270 11.44 -10.96 17.55
C ARG A 270 11.03 -9.69 18.31
N ARG A 271 10.26 -9.89 19.38
CA ARG A 271 9.92 -8.85 20.36
C ARG A 271 10.25 -9.36 21.74
N MET A 272 11.10 -8.61 22.47
CA MET A 272 11.52 -8.95 23.82
C MET A 272 11.27 -7.75 24.76
N PRO A 273 10.01 -7.43 25.09
CA PRO A 273 9.65 -6.16 25.75
C PRO A 273 10.36 -5.97 27.07
N ARG A 274 10.57 -7.02 27.86
CA ARG A 274 11.31 -6.92 29.13
C ARG A 274 12.76 -6.48 28.92
N LEU A 275 13.45 -7.03 27.94
CA LEU A 275 14.83 -6.67 27.59
C LEU A 275 14.90 -5.25 27.03
N GLU A 276 13.96 -4.89 26.15
CA GLU A 276 13.87 -3.56 25.55
C GLU A 276 13.66 -2.48 26.63
N ILE A 277 12.74 -2.71 27.58
CA ILE A 277 12.49 -1.80 28.71
C ILE A 277 13.71 -1.72 29.61
N ALA A 278 14.34 -2.86 29.93
CA ALA A 278 15.54 -2.86 30.77
C ALA A 278 16.69 -2.08 30.14
N ALA A 279 16.91 -2.23 28.82
CA ALA A 279 17.92 -1.48 28.09
C ALA A 279 17.61 0.04 28.05
N LEU A 280 16.33 0.41 27.84
CA LEU A 280 15.90 1.82 27.89
C LEU A 280 16.12 2.43 29.29
N LEU A 281 15.76 1.71 30.33
CA LEU A 281 15.99 2.17 31.71
C LEU A 281 17.50 2.34 32.00
N LEU A 282 18.33 1.38 31.58
CA LEU A 282 19.79 1.46 31.73
C LEU A 282 20.34 2.72 31.04
N VAL A 283 19.92 3.01 29.81
CA VAL A 283 20.37 4.21 29.10
C VAL A 283 19.82 5.48 29.74
N SER A 284 18.60 5.48 30.24
CA SER A 284 18.03 6.65 30.94
C SER A 284 18.83 6.97 32.21
N VAL A 285 19.26 5.95 32.96
CA VAL A 285 20.16 6.11 34.10
C VAL A 285 21.51 6.66 33.65
N GLY A 286 22.10 6.11 32.57
CA GLY A 286 23.36 6.59 32.02
C GLY A 286 23.29 8.04 31.54
N TRP A 287 22.19 8.45 30.96
CA TRP A 287 21.97 9.84 30.59
C TRP A 287 21.90 10.75 31.80
N ALA A 288 21.09 10.39 32.80
CA ALA A 288 20.99 11.18 34.02
C ALA A 288 22.36 11.32 34.69
N ASP A 289 23.12 10.23 34.78
CA ASP A 289 24.47 10.21 35.39
C ASP A 289 25.46 11.10 34.61
N LEU A 290 25.53 11.00 33.29
CA LEU A 290 26.41 11.81 32.43
C LEU A 290 26.12 13.31 32.50
N TRP A 291 24.85 13.71 32.64
CA TRP A 291 24.45 15.12 32.67
C TRP A 291 24.50 15.73 34.07
N THR A 292 24.55 14.90 35.11
CA THR A 292 24.72 15.34 36.50
C THR A 292 26.17 15.27 36.98
N ALA A 293 27.04 14.55 36.25
CA ALA A 293 28.45 14.45 36.56
C ALA A 293 29.14 15.82 36.46
N GLY A 294 29.93 16.16 37.51
CA GLY A 294 30.77 17.36 37.49
C GLY A 294 31.99 17.22 36.57
N MET A 295 32.62 18.35 36.20
CA MET A 295 33.79 18.38 35.30
C MET A 295 34.89 17.38 35.69
N PRO A 296 35.32 17.27 36.98
CA PRO A 296 36.40 16.36 37.35
C PRO A 296 36.06 14.88 37.22
N SER A 297 34.79 14.50 37.40
CA SER A 297 34.35 13.11 37.42
C SER A 297 33.85 12.61 36.05
N LEU A 298 33.51 13.51 35.12
CA LEU A 298 32.95 13.16 33.80
C LEU A 298 33.78 12.12 33.01
N PRO A 299 35.13 12.15 33.02
CA PRO A 299 35.91 11.14 32.29
C PRO A 299 35.65 9.72 32.80
N LEU A 300 35.53 9.53 34.10
CA LEU A 300 35.22 8.23 34.70
C LEU A 300 33.80 7.78 34.30
N HIS A 301 32.79 8.66 34.41
CA HIS A 301 31.42 8.36 34.00
C HIS A 301 31.34 8.02 32.53
N ARG A 302 32.02 8.77 31.66
CA ARG A 302 32.11 8.46 30.22
C ARG A 302 32.81 7.13 29.97
N ALA A 303 33.88 6.81 30.70
CA ALA A 303 34.57 5.52 30.53
C ALA A 303 33.64 4.35 30.91
N VAL A 304 32.93 4.46 32.04
CA VAL A 304 31.97 3.44 32.48
C VAL A 304 30.84 3.27 31.48
N TRP A 305 30.19 4.37 31.07
CA TRP A 305 29.05 4.29 30.13
C TRP A 305 29.47 3.96 28.70
N GLY A 306 30.68 4.38 28.29
CA GLY A 306 31.28 3.94 27.04
C GLY A 306 31.54 2.43 26.99
N LEU A 307 32.06 1.88 28.10
CA LEU A 307 32.26 0.44 28.30
C LEU A 307 30.91 -0.31 28.24
N VAL A 308 29.90 0.17 28.96
CA VAL A 308 28.54 -0.42 28.97
C VAL A 308 27.94 -0.44 27.55
N GLY A 309 27.99 0.69 26.83
CA GLY A 309 27.49 0.79 25.47
C GLY A 309 28.25 -0.10 24.48
N GLY A 310 29.59 -0.15 24.62
CA GLY A 310 30.45 -1.02 23.82
C GLY A 310 30.16 -2.51 24.03
N LEU A 311 30.11 -2.95 25.30
CA LEU A 311 29.76 -4.34 25.64
C LEU A 311 28.35 -4.71 25.16
N MET A 312 27.38 -3.81 25.31
CA MET A 312 26.01 -4.04 24.80
C MET A 312 26.02 -4.22 23.28
N THR A 313 26.73 -3.36 22.56
CA THR A 313 26.83 -3.44 21.10
C THR A 313 27.48 -4.76 20.65
N ILE A 314 28.59 -5.16 21.30
CA ILE A 314 29.27 -6.44 21.02
C ILE A 314 28.34 -7.62 21.33
N ALA A 315 27.63 -7.60 22.45
CA ALA A 315 26.69 -8.64 22.84
C ALA A 315 25.54 -8.78 21.81
N VAL A 316 25.01 -7.67 21.30
CA VAL A 316 24.00 -7.67 20.22
C VAL A 316 24.57 -8.30 18.95
N CYS A 317 25.79 -7.94 18.53
CA CYS A 317 26.45 -8.53 17.37
C CYS A 317 26.65 -10.04 17.55
N CYS A 318 27.16 -10.49 18.70
CA CYS A 318 27.36 -11.90 18.99
C CYS A 318 26.02 -12.68 19.01
N ALA A 319 24.98 -12.13 19.65
CA ALA A 319 23.66 -12.74 19.70
C ALA A 319 23.02 -12.85 18.31
N ALA A 320 23.15 -11.80 17.47
CA ALA A 320 22.69 -11.81 16.09
C ALA A 320 23.43 -12.85 15.23
N LEU A 321 24.74 -12.94 15.38
CA LEU A 321 25.58 -13.93 14.70
C LEU A 321 25.16 -15.35 15.08
N LEU A 322 25.04 -15.65 16.37
CA LEU A 322 24.60 -16.96 16.85
C LEU A 322 23.18 -17.30 16.37
N HIS A 323 22.30 -16.31 16.33
CA HIS A 323 20.95 -16.49 15.78
C HIS A 323 20.99 -16.81 14.28
N ALA A 324 21.78 -16.07 13.51
CA ALA A 324 21.94 -16.30 12.08
C ALA A 324 22.47 -17.70 11.75
N LEU A 325 23.44 -18.18 12.52
CA LEU A 325 24.01 -19.53 12.36
C LEU A 325 23.01 -20.65 12.71
N ARG A 326 22.09 -20.39 13.69
CA ARG A 326 21.07 -21.35 14.08
C ARG A 326 19.89 -21.42 13.11
N VAL A 327 19.36 -20.25 12.71
CA VAL A 327 18.12 -20.16 11.90
C VAL A 327 18.41 -20.36 10.42
N ARG A 328 19.58 -19.94 9.93
CA ARG A 328 20.04 -20.08 8.54
C ARG A 328 19.09 -19.49 7.49
N GLN A 329 18.25 -18.54 7.87
CA GLN A 329 17.39 -17.80 6.92
C GLN A 329 18.23 -16.83 6.10
N GLY A 330 17.95 -16.72 4.79
CA GLY A 330 18.75 -15.94 3.83
C GLY A 330 19.06 -14.50 4.27
N PRO A 331 18.07 -13.66 4.63
CA PRO A 331 18.36 -12.27 5.04
C PRO A 331 19.16 -12.17 6.35
N VAL A 332 18.87 -13.04 7.34
CA VAL A 332 19.59 -13.05 8.62
C VAL A 332 21.01 -13.57 8.46
N LEU A 333 21.19 -14.59 7.61
CA LEU A 333 22.52 -15.12 7.27
C LEU A 333 23.38 -14.12 6.51
N ALA A 334 22.76 -13.29 5.64
CA ALA A 334 23.45 -12.21 4.92
C ALA A 334 24.00 -11.12 5.85
N LEU A 335 23.39 -10.93 7.04
CA LEU A 335 23.85 -9.99 8.05
C LEU A 335 25.03 -10.51 8.87
N ALA A 336 25.22 -11.83 8.96
CA ALA A 336 26.22 -12.46 9.80
C ALA A 336 27.66 -11.94 9.63
N PRO A 337 28.21 -11.75 8.38
CA PRO A 337 29.57 -11.25 8.21
C PRO A 337 29.75 -9.83 8.72
N PHE A 338 28.75 -8.97 8.59
CA PHE A 338 28.81 -7.60 9.11
C PHE A 338 28.75 -7.57 10.64
N MET A 339 27.96 -8.45 11.25
CA MET A 339 27.93 -8.60 12.71
C MET A 339 29.22 -9.16 13.26
N ALA A 340 29.81 -10.17 12.60
CA ALA A 340 31.10 -10.69 12.98
C ALA A 340 32.21 -9.64 12.88
N MET A 341 32.25 -8.88 11.78
CA MET A 341 33.18 -7.78 11.60
C MET A 341 33.04 -6.73 12.71
N SER A 342 31.79 -6.29 13.00
CA SER A 342 31.54 -5.29 14.04
C SER A 342 31.86 -5.79 15.44
N ALA A 343 31.66 -7.09 15.73
CA ALA A 343 32.08 -7.67 17.01
C ALA A 343 33.60 -7.65 17.17
N VAL A 344 34.34 -8.01 16.12
CA VAL A 344 35.83 -8.01 16.14
C VAL A 344 36.39 -6.60 16.28
N THR A 345 35.93 -5.66 15.43
CA THR A 345 36.41 -4.27 15.48
C THR A 345 35.99 -3.56 16.76
N GLY A 346 34.74 -3.80 17.22
CA GLY A 346 34.26 -3.26 18.49
C GLY A 346 35.04 -3.78 19.71
N THR A 347 35.41 -5.06 19.69
CA THR A 347 36.28 -5.64 20.75
C THR A 347 37.68 -5.02 20.70
N HIS A 348 38.27 -4.89 19.51
CA HIS A 348 39.57 -4.21 19.36
C HIS A 348 39.51 -2.78 19.93
N ASP A 349 38.52 -2.01 19.49
CA ASP A 349 38.42 -0.60 19.91
C ASP A 349 38.09 -0.44 21.40
N LEU A 350 37.36 -1.41 21.98
CA LEU A 350 37.15 -1.46 23.41
C LEU A 350 38.46 -1.73 24.17
N LEU A 351 39.34 -2.61 23.66
CA LEU A 351 40.67 -2.86 24.26
C LEU A 351 41.61 -1.66 24.09
N VAL A 352 41.51 -0.92 22.99
CA VAL A 352 42.22 0.38 22.83
C VAL A 352 41.67 1.42 23.82
N PHE A 353 40.34 1.53 23.91
CA PHE A 353 39.69 2.47 24.83
C PHE A 353 40.05 2.21 26.30
N THR A 354 40.17 0.95 26.70
CA THR A 354 40.60 0.54 28.05
C THR A 354 42.13 0.51 28.23
N GLN A 355 42.90 0.96 27.22
CA GLN A 355 44.37 1.01 27.22
C GLN A 355 45.07 -0.36 27.40
N VAL A 356 44.36 -1.46 27.08
CA VAL A 356 44.94 -2.81 27.04
C VAL A 356 45.83 -2.98 25.80
N ILE A 357 45.44 -2.33 24.70
CA ILE A 357 46.21 -2.26 23.46
C ILE A 357 46.67 -0.82 23.26
N ASP A 358 47.98 -0.63 23.15
CA ASP A 358 48.57 0.67 22.81
C ASP A 358 48.41 0.93 21.28
N SER A 359 47.31 1.56 20.91
CA SER A 359 46.98 1.92 19.54
C SER A 359 46.15 3.21 19.53
N ASN A 360 46.33 4.02 18.49
CA ASN A 360 45.53 5.23 18.27
C ASN A 360 44.54 5.04 17.12
N ILE A 361 44.33 3.79 16.67
CA ILE A 361 43.48 3.47 15.51
C ILE A 361 42.18 2.83 16.01
N TYR A 362 41.05 3.44 15.67
CA TYR A 362 39.71 2.93 15.94
C TYR A 362 39.09 2.40 14.65
N TYR A 363 38.99 1.08 14.53
CA TYR A 363 38.45 0.42 13.33
C TYR A 363 36.93 0.43 13.24
N THR A 364 36.21 0.59 14.36
CA THR A 364 34.73 0.63 14.38
C THR A 364 34.19 1.75 13.52
N THR A 365 34.90 2.88 13.41
CA THR A 365 34.50 3.99 12.55
C THR A 365 34.39 3.56 11.09
N LEU A 366 35.34 2.78 10.58
CA LEU A 366 35.35 2.31 9.20
C LEU A 366 34.40 1.11 8.99
N SER A 367 34.39 0.16 9.94
CA SER A 367 33.56 -1.05 9.85
C SER A 367 32.06 -0.74 9.98
N SER A 368 31.71 0.32 10.71
CA SER A 368 30.31 0.75 10.85
C SER A 368 29.67 1.18 9.54
N TYR A 369 30.42 1.79 8.64
CA TYR A 369 29.89 2.18 7.31
C TYR A 369 29.59 0.95 6.46
N ALA A 370 30.45 -0.06 6.51
CA ALA A 370 30.18 -1.34 5.84
C ALA A 370 28.96 -2.04 6.43
N LEU A 371 28.82 -2.01 7.78
CA LEU A 371 27.65 -2.54 8.46
C LEU A 371 26.37 -1.81 8.04
N LEU A 372 26.35 -0.47 8.06
CA LEU A 372 25.20 0.34 7.68
C LEU A 372 24.80 0.10 6.21
N LEU A 373 25.79 0.11 5.31
CA LEU A 373 25.54 -0.17 3.89
C LEU A 373 25.04 -1.59 3.68
N GLY A 374 25.68 -2.57 4.31
CA GLY A 374 25.25 -3.97 4.25
C GLY A 374 23.82 -4.16 4.75
N MET A 375 23.48 -3.58 5.89
CA MET A 375 22.12 -3.59 6.43
C MET A 375 21.14 -2.90 5.48
N ALA A 376 21.50 -1.73 4.93
CA ALA A 376 20.66 -1.01 3.98
C ALA A 376 20.35 -1.84 2.73
N LEU A 377 21.37 -2.50 2.15
CA LEU A 377 21.20 -3.38 0.99
C LEU A 377 20.32 -4.61 1.32
N ILE A 378 20.51 -5.21 2.48
CA ILE A 378 19.68 -6.34 2.93
C ILE A 378 18.23 -5.90 3.13
N GLN A 379 18.00 -4.74 3.75
CA GLN A 379 16.67 -4.17 3.94
C GLN A 379 16.00 -3.80 2.61
N ALA A 380 16.75 -3.19 1.68
CA ALA A 380 16.27 -2.92 0.33
C ALA A 380 15.87 -4.21 -0.40
N GLY A 381 16.68 -5.27 -0.29
CA GLY A 381 16.36 -6.58 -0.85
C GLY A 381 15.11 -7.22 -0.22
N ARG A 382 14.89 -7.04 1.09
CA ARG A 382 13.64 -7.47 1.75
C ARG A 382 12.44 -6.68 1.25
N PHE A 383 12.60 -5.39 1.04
CA PHE A 383 11.56 -4.52 0.51
C PHE A 383 11.14 -4.94 -0.90
N VAL A 384 12.10 -5.16 -1.82
CA VAL A 384 11.84 -5.65 -3.19
C VAL A 384 11.09 -6.97 -3.16
N LYS A 385 11.55 -7.95 -2.36
CA LYS A 385 10.85 -9.24 -2.21
C LYS A 385 9.44 -9.11 -1.64
N SER A 386 9.20 -8.11 -0.77
CA SER A 386 7.85 -7.83 -0.27
C SER A 386 6.95 -7.28 -1.36
N LEU A 387 7.47 -6.43 -2.25
CA LEU A 387 6.74 -5.92 -3.42
C LEU A 387 6.41 -7.05 -4.40
N GLU A 388 7.39 -7.87 -4.78
CA GLU A 388 7.18 -9.05 -5.65
C GLU A 388 6.08 -9.98 -5.10
N ARG A 389 6.07 -10.20 -3.77
CA ARG A 389 5.03 -11.02 -3.14
C ARG A 389 3.64 -10.39 -3.24
N ILE A 390 3.54 -9.06 -3.09
CA ILE A 390 2.27 -8.33 -3.23
C ILE A 390 1.79 -8.37 -4.69
N GLU A 391 2.69 -8.20 -5.66
CA GLU A 391 2.36 -8.29 -7.08
C GLU A 391 1.86 -9.68 -7.46
N ASN A 392 2.57 -10.73 -7.03
CA ASN A 392 2.14 -12.11 -7.26
C ASN A 392 0.78 -12.41 -6.62
N PHE A 393 0.58 -11.98 -5.37
CA PHE A 393 -0.70 -12.15 -4.68
C PHE A 393 -1.85 -11.40 -5.39
N ASN A 394 -1.59 -10.19 -5.88
CA ASN A 394 -2.59 -9.45 -6.66
C ASN A 394 -2.94 -10.17 -7.97
N THR A 395 -1.95 -10.77 -8.63
CA THR A 395 -2.17 -11.55 -9.86
C THR A 395 -3.02 -12.78 -9.57
N GLU A 396 -2.69 -13.57 -8.54
CA GLU A 396 -3.49 -14.72 -8.09
C GLU A 396 -4.92 -14.31 -7.73
N LEU A 397 -5.07 -13.19 -7.00
CA LEU A 397 -6.39 -12.67 -6.62
C LEU A 397 -7.23 -12.27 -7.85
N ILE A 398 -6.61 -11.63 -8.84
CA ILE A 398 -7.29 -11.26 -10.10
C ILE A 398 -7.76 -12.52 -10.84
N GLU A 399 -6.93 -13.56 -10.91
CA GLU A 399 -7.29 -14.83 -11.53
C GLU A 399 -8.45 -15.52 -10.79
N GLU A 400 -8.40 -15.57 -9.46
CA GLU A 400 -9.46 -16.15 -8.64
C GLU A 400 -10.78 -15.38 -8.77
N VAL A 401 -10.73 -14.04 -8.75
CA VAL A 401 -11.91 -13.19 -8.98
C VAL A 401 -12.50 -13.41 -10.37
N ASN A 402 -11.67 -13.54 -11.39
CA ASN A 402 -12.15 -13.80 -12.75
C ASN A 402 -12.77 -15.19 -12.89
N ALA A 403 -12.19 -16.21 -12.26
CA ALA A 403 -12.77 -17.56 -12.21
C ALA A 403 -14.13 -17.56 -11.49
N ALA A 404 -14.23 -16.92 -10.32
CA ALA A 404 -15.48 -16.79 -9.58
C ALA A 404 -16.57 -16.02 -10.36
N LYS A 405 -16.18 -14.96 -11.09
CA LYS A 405 -17.10 -14.23 -11.98
C LYS A 405 -17.60 -15.11 -13.14
N ALA A 406 -16.73 -15.92 -13.73
CA ALA A 406 -17.11 -16.83 -14.81
C ALA A 406 -18.09 -17.91 -14.32
N GLU A 407 -17.84 -18.48 -13.13
CA GLU A 407 -18.73 -19.46 -12.49
C GLU A 407 -20.10 -18.84 -12.16
N LEU A 408 -20.11 -17.65 -11.57
CA LEU A 408 -21.34 -16.92 -11.29
C LEU A 408 -22.13 -16.61 -12.57
N ALA A 409 -21.47 -16.17 -13.63
CA ALA A 409 -22.11 -15.89 -14.91
C ALA A 409 -22.72 -17.16 -15.52
N ALA A 410 -22.04 -18.31 -15.44
CA ALA A 410 -22.57 -19.60 -15.90
C ALA A 410 -23.79 -20.03 -15.07
N THR A 411 -23.74 -19.87 -13.75
CA THR A 411 -24.87 -20.20 -12.86
C THR A 411 -26.08 -19.32 -13.13
N LEU A 412 -25.88 -18.01 -13.30
CA LEU A 412 -26.96 -17.07 -13.65
C LEU A 412 -27.58 -17.38 -15.02
N ALA A 413 -26.75 -17.72 -16.02
CA ALA A 413 -27.23 -18.11 -17.34
C ALA A 413 -28.09 -19.39 -17.26
N GLN A 414 -27.67 -20.37 -16.44
CA GLN A 414 -28.45 -21.60 -16.21
C GLN A 414 -29.78 -21.31 -15.49
N GLN A 415 -29.78 -20.48 -14.46
CA GLN A 415 -31.01 -20.07 -13.79
C GLN A 415 -31.97 -19.39 -14.74
N HIS A 416 -31.48 -18.45 -15.54
CA HIS A 416 -32.30 -17.72 -16.52
C HIS A 416 -32.91 -18.65 -17.58
N ALA A 417 -32.14 -19.65 -18.04
CA ALA A 417 -32.65 -20.67 -18.95
C ALA A 417 -33.76 -21.52 -18.32
N LEU A 418 -33.60 -21.91 -17.03
CA LEU A 418 -34.63 -22.62 -16.30
C LEU A 418 -35.88 -21.79 -16.07
N GLU A 419 -35.77 -20.52 -15.72
CA GLU A 419 -36.91 -19.59 -15.58
C GLU A 419 -37.71 -19.45 -16.88
N LEU A 420 -37.02 -19.28 -17.99
CA LEU A 420 -37.66 -19.23 -19.33
C LEU A 420 -38.38 -20.55 -19.68
N ALA A 421 -37.76 -21.70 -19.31
CA ALA A 421 -38.40 -23.01 -19.53
C ALA A 421 -39.66 -23.17 -18.67
N HIS A 422 -39.59 -22.75 -17.39
CA HIS A 422 -40.74 -22.77 -16.48
C HIS A 422 -41.85 -21.85 -16.95
N ALA A 423 -41.54 -20.62 -17.41
CA ALA A 423 -42.53 -19.70 -17.95
C ALA A 423 -43.25 -20.31 -19.16
N ARG A 424 -42.52 -20.96 -20.09
CA ARG A 424 -43.12 -21.64 -21.27
C ARG A 424 -44.02 -22.83 -20.88
N ILE A 425 -43.64 -23.58 -19.83
CA ILE A 425 -44.47 -24.67 -19.32
C ILE A 425 -45.76 -24.12 -18.71
N GLY A 426 -45.63 -23.06 -17.91
CA GLY A 426 -46.79 -22.37 -17.30
C GLY A 426 -47.78 -21.87 -18.34
N GLU A 427 -47.29 -21.25 -19.43
CA GLU A 427 -48.13 -20.82 -20.55
C GLU A 427 -48.86 -21.99 -21.23
N ARG A 428 -48.15 -23.11 -21.47
CA ARG A 428 -48.78 -24.32 -22.05
C ARG A 428 -49.84 -24.92 -21.14
N VAL A 429 -49.61 -24.95 -19.82
CA VAL A 429 -50.58 -25.47 -18.87
C VAL A 429 -51.84 -24.59 -18.84
N ASN A 430 -51.68 -23.27 -18.86
CA ASN A 430 -52.79 -22.33 -18.88
C ASN A 430 -53.61 -22.49 -20.17
N LEU A 431 -52.95 -22.58 -21.33
CA LEU A 431 -53.63 -22.85 -22.61
C LEU A 431 -54.37 -24.18 -22.60
N ALA A 432 -53.79 -25.23 -22.05
CA ALA A 432 -54.47 -26.54 -21.94
C ALA A 432 -55.68 -26.48 -21.01
N SER A 433 -55.60 -25.73 -19.90
CA SER A 433 -56.73 -25.51 -19.01
C SER A 433 -57.85 -24.74 -19.67
N ASP A 434 -57.53 -23.65 -20.36
CA ASP A 434 -58.52 -22.84 -21.09
C ASP A 434 -59.22 -23.65 -22.20
N LEU A 435 -58.49 -24.51 -22.90
CA LEU A 435 -59.04 -25.44 -23.87
C LEU A 435 -59.96 -26.48 -23.24
N HIS A 436 -59.52 -27.06 -22.11
CA HIS A 436 -60.31 -28.05 -21.39
C HIS A 436 -61.64 -27.47 -20.88
N ASP A 437 -61.58 -26.29 -20.24
CA ASP A 437 -62.75 -25.65 -19.69
C ASP A 437 -63.71 -25.14 -20.79
N GLY A 438 -63.15 -24.65 -21.86
CA GLY A 438 -63.92 -24.21 -23.02
C GLY A 438 -64.63 -25.36 -23.79
N LEU A 439 -63.85 -26.39 -24.13
CA LEU A 439 -64.38 -27.56 -24.85
C LEU A 439 -65.19 -28.48 -23.94
N GLY A 440 -64.68 -28.71 -22.71
CA GLY A 440 -65.36 -29.56 -21.75
C GLY A 440 -66.75 -29.05 -21.37
N GLY A 441 -66.84 -27.72 -21.09
CA GLY A 441 -68.13 -27.11 -20.79
C GLY A 441 -69.14 -27.19 -21.91
N MET A 442 -68.72 -27.03 -23.16
CA MET A 442 -69.57 -27.14 -24.33
C MET A 442 -70.05 -28.59 -24.61
N LEU A 443 -69.10 -29.52 -24.52
CA LEU A 443 -69.42 -30.96 -24.69
C LEU A 443 -70.39 -31.45 -23.62
N VAL A 444 -70.17 -31.12 -22.34
CA VAL A 444 -71.07 -31.47 -21.25
C VAL A 444 -72.44 -30.79 -21.45
N GLY A 445 -72.47 -29.51 -21.86
CA GLY A 445 -73.72 -28.82 -22.15
C GLY A 445 -74.48 -29.44 -23.31
N SER A 446 -73.76 -29.87 -24.34
CA SER A 446 -74.35 -30.55 -25.50
C SER A 446 -74.89 -31.94 -25.17
N ILE A 447 -74.11 -32.70 -24.38
CA ILE A 447 -74.53 -34.03 -23.88
C ILE A 447 -75.77 -33.91 -22.98
N ALA A 448 -75.75 -32.95 -22.06
CA ALA A 448 -76.90 -32.71 -21.14
C ALA A 448 -78.17 -32.32 -21.91
N THR A 449 -78.03 -31.61 -23.00
CA THR A 449 -79.16 -31.25 -23.90
C THR A 449 -79.70 -32.50 -24.62
N LEU A 450 -78.82 -33.35 -25.11
CA LEU A 450 -79.18 -34.64 -25.71
C LEU A 450 -79.83 -35.61 -24.74
N GLU A 451 -79.37 -35.68 -23.51
CA GLU A 451 -79.94 -36.55 -22.46
C GLU A 451 -81.30 -36.11 -21.97
N ARG A 452 -81.61 -34.82 -22.01
CA ARG A 452 -82.89 -34.26 -21.52
C ARG A 452 -84.02 -34.34 -22.52
N THR A 453 -83.75 -34.60 -23.81
CA THR A 453 -84.75 -34.71 -24.90
C THR A 453 -84.49 -35.92 -25.74
N PRO A 454 -84.68 -37.16 -25.21
CA PRO A 454 -84.34 -38.38 -25.95
C PRO A 454 -85.28 -38.75 -27.08
N GLU A 455 -86.53 -38.28 -27.12
CA GLU A 455 -87.53 -38.79 -28.04
C GLU A 455 -87.90 -37.93 -29.26
N ASN A 456 -87.34 -36.68 -29.44
CA ASN A 456 -87.79 -35.78 -30.49
C ASN A 456 -86.71 -34.92 -31.17
N LEU A 457 -85.44 -35.29 -31.10
CA LEU A 457 -84.41 -34.55 -31.88
C LEU A 457 -84.44 -35.03 -33.31
N SER A 458 -84.81 -34.17 -34.24
CA SER A 458 -84.70 -34.41 -35.66
C SER A 458 -83.26 -34.47 -36.14
N ALA A 459 -82.92 -35.27 -37.12
CA ALA A 459 -81.60 -35.35 -37.74
C ALA A 459 -81.01 -33.94 -38.12
N PRO A 460 -81.84 -32.96 -38.58
CA PRO A 460 -81.33 -31.60 -38.82
C PRO A 460 -80.88 -30.85 -37.55
N GLU A 461 -81.50 -31.03 -36.39
CA GLU A 461 -81.13 -30.37 -35.13
C GLU A 461 -79.82 -30.94 -34.53
N LEU A 462 -79.63 -32.26 -34.65
CA LEU A 462 -78.36 -32.88 -34.22
C LEU A 462 -77.22 -32.42 -35.16
N LEU A 463 -77.46 -32.30 -36.45
CA LEU A 463 -76.50 -31.79 -37.42
C LEU A 463 -76.14 -30.31 -37.16
N ALA A 464 -77.12 -29.49 -36.76
CA ALA A 464 -76.91 -28.09 -36.38
C ALA A 464 -76.05 -27.96 -35.15
N MET A 465 -76.29 -28.80 -34.15
CA MET A 465 -75.50 -28.86 -32.90
C MET A 465 -74.05 -29.29 -33.15
N LEU A 466 -73.81 -30.33 -33.95
CA LEU A 466 -72.44 -30.76 -34.30
C LEU A 466 -71.70 -29.70 -35.13
N LYS A 467 -72.45 -28.99 -36.03
CA LYS A 467 -71.88 -27.86 -36.76
C LYS A 467 -71.49 -26.72 -35.84
N SER A 468 -72.30 -26.42 -34.83
CA SER A 468 -71.97 -25.38 -33.85
C SER A 468 -70.70 -25.75 -33.05
N LEU A 469 -70.58 -27.00 -32.62
CA LEU A 469 -69.41 -27.51 -31.86
C LEU A 469 -68.14 -27.48 -32.70
N ARG A 470 -68.26 -27.86 -34.04
CA ARG A 470 -67.15 -27.73 -34.94
C ARG A 470 -66.72 -26.28 -35.15
N ASP A 471 -67.68 -25.37 -35.22
CA ASP A 471 -67.42 -23.97 -35.47
C ASP A 471 -66.81 -23.30 -34.28
N ASP A 472 -67.22 -23.68 -33.06
CA ASP A 472 -66.61 -23.27 -31.81
C ASP A 472 -65.20 -23.77 -31.65
N LEU A 473 -64.92 -25.05 -31.98
CA LEU A 473 -63.59 -25.62 -32.02
C LEU A 473 -62.67 -24.88 -32.98
N ARG A 474 -63.18 -24.56 -34.16
CA ARG A 474 -62.44 -23.78 -35.14
C ARG A 474 -62.11 -22.37 -34.66
N LEU A 475 -63.02 -21.71 -34.00
CA LEU A 475 -62.80 -20.40 -33.39
C LEU A 475 -61.72 -20.43 -32.33
N ILE A 476 -61.66 -21.50 -31.50
CA ILE A 476 -60.61 -21.72 -30.51
C ILE A 476 -59.26 -21.93 -31.24
N ILE A 477 -59.21 -22.79 -32.26
CA ILE A 477 -57.98 -23.06 -33.00
C ILE A 477 -57.46 -21.80 -33.70
N GLU A 478 -58.37 -21.01 -34.30
CA GLU A 478 -58.01 -19.76 -34.98
C GLU A 478 -57.53 -18.69 -33.99
N ALA A 479 -58.08 -18.62 -32.78
CA ALA A 479 -57.66 -17.69 -31.73
C ALA A 479 -56.38 -18.10 -31.02
N THR A 480 -56.04 -19.42 -30.93
CA THR A 480 -54.85 -19.96 -30.26
C THR A 480 -53.78 -20.45 -31.23
N GLY A 481 -54.05 -20.47 -32.55
CA GLY A 481 -53.13 -20.95 -33.58
C GLY A 481 -51.87 -20.10 -33.68
N ARG A 482 -50.71 -20.75 -33.66
CA ARG A 482 -49.39 -20.14 -33.84
C ARG A 482 -49.27 -19.55 -35.23
N HIS A 483 -49.42 -18.24 -35.33
CA HIS A 483 -48.82 -17.48 -36.44
C HIS A 483 -47.79 -16.55 -35.78
N ASP A 484 -46.65 -16.45 -36.42
CA ASP A 484 -45.58 -15.50 -36.00
C ASP A 484 -46.11 -14.06 -36.19
N GLY A 485 -46.70 -13.51 -35.14
CA GLY A 485 -47.21 -12.14 -35.07
C GLY A 485 -48.60 -12.07 -34.41
N ALA A 486 -48.77 -11.14 -33.48
CA ALA A 486 -50.09 -10.82 -32.91
C ALA A 486 -51.02 -10.34 -34.03
N ARG A 487 -52.19 -10.98 -34.18
CA ARG A 487 -53.21 -10.55 -35.16
C ARG A 487 -54.05 -9.44 -34.57
N ALA A 488 -54.31 -8.45 -35.37
CA ALA A 488 -55.27 -7.41 -35.00
C ALA A 488 -56.67 -8.00 -34.78
N PHE A 489 -57.40 -7.53 -33.78
CA PHE A 489 -58.71 -8.04 -33.44
C PHE A 489 -59.71 -7.92 -34.61
N GLY A 490 -59.51 -6.92 -35.47
CA GLY A 490 -60.28 -6.77 -36.72
C GLY A 490 -60.16 -7.94 -37.66
N GLU A 491 -58.98 -8.57 -37.79
CA GLU A 491 -58.76 -9.76 -38.61
C GLU A 491 -59.48 -11.00 -38.06
N LEU A 492 -59.47 -11.14 -36.70
CA LEU A 492 -60.16 -12.24 -36.00
C LEU A 492 -61.70 -12.08 -36.08
N LEU A 493 -62.21 -10.86 -36.17
CA LEU A 493 -63.63 -10.54 -36.29
C LEU A 493 -64.15 -10.82 -37.69
N ALA A 494 -63.33 -10.66 -38.72
CA ALA A 494 -63.81 -10.73 -40.13
C ALA A 494 -64.52 -12.07 -40.52
N PRO A 495 -63.99 -13.27 -40.12
CA PRO A 495 -64.68 -14.55 -40.40
C PRO A 495 -66.04 -14.67 -39.70
N LEU A 496 -66.10 -14.19 -38.44
CA LEU A 496 -67.35 -14.20 -37.70
C LEU A 496 -68.37 -13.28 -38.33
N ARG A 497 -67.98 -12.06 -38.69
CA ARG A 497 -68.81 -11.10 -39.44
C ARG A 497 -69.37 -11.69 -40.68
N HIS A 498 -68.53 -12.28 -41.57
CA HIS A 498 -68.95 -12.85 -42.82
C HIS A 498 -70.00 -13.96 -42.62
N ARG A 499 -69.76 -14.91 -41.73
CA ARG A 499 -70.64 -16.04 -41.47
C ARG A 499 -71.98 -15.61 -40.85
N THR A 500 -71.96 -14.70 -39.88
CA THR A 500 -73.16 -14.24 -39.18
C THR A 500 -74.03 -13.40 -40.12
N SER A 501 -73.43 -12.56 -40.96
CA SER A 501 -74.18 -11.84 -42.00
C SER A 501 -74.91 -12.80 -42.92
N GLN A 502 -74.23 -13.83 -43.46
CA GLN A 502 -74.88 -14.83 -44.33
C GLN A 502 -76.02 -15.57 -43.63
N LEU A 503 -75.85 -15.91 -42.33
CA LEU A 503 -76.89 -16.60 -41.55
C LEU A 503 -78.10 -15.72 -41.33
N LEU A 504 -77.93 -14.45 -41.04
CA LEU A 504 -78.96 -13.49 -40.79
C LEU A 504 -79.73 -13.15 -42.11
N ASP A 505 -78.98 -12.93 -43.20
CA ASP A 505 -79.55 -12.72 -44.54
C ASP A 505 -80.42 -13.91 -45.01
N ALA A 506 -79.93 -15.14 -44.81
CA ALA A 506 -80.67 -16.35 -45.13
C ALA A 506 -81.97 -16.50 -44.32
N ASN A 507 -82.12 -15.83 -43.20
CA ASN A 507 -83.32 -15.78 -42.35
C ASN A 507 -84.11 -14.47 -42.54
N GLY A 508 -83.81 -13.67 -43.57
CA GLY A 508 -84.54 -12.45 -43.92
C GLY A 508 -84.28 -11.27 -42.93
N ILE A 509 -83.17 -11.27 -42.26
CA ILE A 509 -82.77 -10.22 -41.32
C ILE A 509 -81.64 -9.42 -41.95
N ASP A 510 -81.88 -8.16 -42.25
CA ASP A 510 -80.87 -7.24 -42.76
C ASP A 510 -79.82 -6.87 -41.69
N CYS A 511 -78.57 -7.19 -41.99
CA CYS A 511 -77.47 -7.04 -40.97
C CYS A 511 -76.45 -5.96 -41.37
N HIS A 512 -76.38 -4.88 -40.63
CA HIS A 512 -75.41 -3.79 -40.85
C HIS A 512 -74.32 -3.81 -39.86
N TRP A 513 -73.06 -3.90 -40.37
CA TRP A 513 -71.85 -3.85 -39.55
C TRP A 513 -71.11 -2.51 -39.70
N GLN A 514 -70.86 -1.87 -38.58
CA GLN A 514 -69.97 -0.72 -38.49
C GLN A 514 -68.73 -1.11 -37.64
N VAL A 515 -67.58 -1.18 -38.31
CA VAL A 515 -66.34 -1.56 -37.71
C VAL A 515 -65.31 -0.43 -37.91
N SER A 516 -64.78 0.15 -36.87
CA SER A 516 -63.81 1.25 -36.95
C SER A 516 -62.68 1.09 -35.93
N ASP A 517 -61.50 1.48 -36.35
CA ASP A 517 -60.25 1.58 -35.52
C ASP A 517 -59.83 0.28 -34.81
N LEU A 518 -60.06 -0.89 -35.50
CA LEU A 518 -59.64 -2.20 -35.00
C LEU A 518 -58.39 -2.77 -35.69
N GLU A 519 -57.87 -2.07 -36.68
CA GLU A 519 -56.79 -2.56 -37.54
C GLU A 519 -55.45 -2.72 -36.79
N THR A 520 -55.25 -1.92 -35.76
CA THR A 520 -54.04 -1.95 -34.91
C THR A 520 -54.31 -2.45 -33.48
N LEU A 521 -55.52 -2.95 -33.21
CA LEU A 521 -55.90 -3.42 -31.89
C LEU A 521 -55.48 -4.87 -31.71
N GLU A 522 -54.43 -5.07 -30.95
CA GLU A 522 -53.96 -6.37 -30.49
C GLU A 522 -54.53 -6.66 -29.09
N LEU A 523 -55.18 -7.78 -28.94
CA LEU A 523 -55.73 -8.25 -27.68
C LEU A 523 -55.15 -9.62 -27.32
N PRO A 524 -55.01 -9.92 -26.00
CA PRO A 524 -54.67 -11.27 -25.57
C PRO A 524 -55.64 -12.30 -26.17
N PRO A 525 -55.15 -13.50 -26.52
CA PRO A 525 -55.99 -14.53 -27.17
C PRO A 525 -57.28 -14.87 -26.40
N SER A 526 -57.20 -14.90 -25.06
CA SER A 526 -58.35 -15.14 -24.18
C SER A 526 -59.40 -14.04 -24.28
N GLN A 527 -58.98 -12.77 -24.33
CA GLN A 527 -59.92 -11.63 -24.47
C GLN A 527 -60.54 -11.60 -25.85
N SER A 528 -59.72 -11.84 -26.91
CA SER A 528 -60.25 -11.94 -28.28
C SER A 528 -61.31 -13.01 -28.40
N LEU A 529 -61.04 -14.18 -27.83
CA LEU A 529 -61.98 -15.31 -27.82
C LEU A 529 -63.30 -14.99 -27.08
N ASP A 530 -63.20 -14.39 -25.90
CA ASP A 530 -64.40 -14.01 -25.12
C ASP A 530 -65.22 -12.95 -25.83
N LEU A 531 -64.61 -11.97 -26.53
CA LEU A 531 -65.32 -10.97 -27.33
C LEU A 531 -66.00 -11.59 -28.56
N LEU A 532 -65.32 -12.47 -29.29
CA LEU A 532 -65.92 -13.17 -30.45
C LEU A 532 -67.11 -14.04 -30.02
N ARG A 533 -66.99 -14.75 -28.90
CA ARG A 533 -68.07 -15.55 -28.34
C ARG A 533 -69.21 -14.68 -27.81
N PHE A 534 -68.93 -13.50 -27.24
CA PHE A 534 -69.96 -12.55 -26.85
C PHE A 534 -70.77 -12.10 -28.05
N LEU A 535 -70.14 -11.73 -29.18
CA LEU A 535 -70.81 -11.36 -30.42
C LEU A 535 -71.62 -12.50 -31.01
N GLN A 536 -71.05 -13.69 -31.04
CA GLN A 536 -71.72 -14.88 -31.53
C GLN A 536 -73.00 -15.20 -30.77
N GLU A 537 -72.96 -15.15 -29.44
CA GLU A 537 -74.08 -15.37 -28.57
C GLU A 537 -75.16 -14.30 -28.72
N ALA A 538 -74.72 -13.02 -28.80
CA ALA A 538 -75.63 -11.89 -29.02
C ALA A 538 -76.43 -12.02 -30.34
N LEU A 539 -75.71 -12.34 -31.43
CA LEU A 539 -76.32 -12.51 -32.73
C LEU A 539 -77.15 -13.79 -32.84
N THR A 540 -76.79 -14.85 -32.14
CA THR A 540 -77.60 -16.06 -31.98
C THR A 540 -78.94 -15.76 -31.25
N ASN A 541 -78.87 -14.92 -30.23
CA ASN A 541 -80.09 -14.48 -29.53
C ASN A 541 -81.01 -13.65 -30.42
N VAL A 542 -80.45 -12.79 -31.25
CA VAL A 542 -81.22 -12.07 -32.29
C VAL A 542 -81.92 -13.07 -33.20
N LEU A 543 -81.18 -14.03 -33.79
CA LEU A 543 -81.71 -15.04 -34.73
C LEU A 543 -82.82 -15.89 -34.11
N LYS A 544 -82.64 -16.34 -32.85
CA LYS A 544 -83.54 -17.27 -32.18
C LYS A 544 -84.77 -16.62 -31.53
N HIS A 545 -84.63 -15.39 -31.07
CA HIS A 545 -85.59 -14.85 -30.09
C HIS A 545 -86.23 -13.51 -30.53
N SER A 546 -85.54 -12.70 -31.35
CA SER A 546 -85.96 -11.33 -31.62
C SER A 546 -87.15 -11.18 -32.58
N ALA A 547 -87.25 -12.08 -33.58
CA ALA A 547 -88.17 -11.91 -34.70
C ALA A 547 -87.95 -10.56 -35.43
N SER A 548 -86.74 -10.04 -35.45
CA SER A 548 -86.34 -8.77 -36.04
C SER A 548 -86.21 -8.89 -37.58
N ARG A 549 -86.33 -7.77 -38.27
CA ARG A 549 -86.02 -7.63 -39.67
C ARG A 549 -84.71 -6.92 -39.95
N ARG A 550 -84.15 -6.30 -38.94
CA ARG A 550 -82.89 -5.55 -39.04
C ARG A 550 -82.07 -5.66 -37.73
N VAL A 551 -80.77 -5.85 -37.87
CA VAL A 551 -79.81 -5.81 -36.82
C VAL A 551 -78.63 -4.91 -37.21
N ASP A 552 -78.30 -3.98 -36.35
CA ASP A 552 -77.12 -3.10 -36.44
C ASP A 552 -76.05 -3.55 -35.41
N VAL A 553 -74.84 -3.88 -35.91
CA VAL A 553 -73.72 -4.28 -35.08
C VAL A 553 -72.62 -3.24 -35.23
N ALA A 554 -72.21 -2.64 -34.13
CA ALA A 554 -71.11 -1.70 -34.14
C ALA A 554 -69.98 -2.19 -33.22
N VAL A 555 -68.75 -2.17 -33.73
CA VAL A 555 -67.53 -2.49 -32.98
C VAL A 555 -66.53 -1.40 -33.27
N SER A 556 -66.16 -0.64 -32.25
CA SER A 556 -65.26 0.50 -32.42
C SER A 556 -64.30 0.65 -31.24
N ARG A 557 -63.10 1.11 -31.54
CA ARG A 557 -62.16 1.59 -30.50
C ARG A 557 -62.37 3.10 -30.34
N ASP A 558 -62.57 3.53 -29.10
CA ASP A 558 -62.67 4.95 -28.76
C ASP A 558 -61.63 5.25 -27.67
N GLY A 559 -60.42 5.71 -28.08
CA GLY A 559 -59.29 5.95 -27.22
C GLY A 559 -58.84 4.70 -26.43
N ALA A 560 -59.07 4.67 -25.13
CA ALA A 560 -58.72 3.59 -24.22
C ALA A 560 -59.87 2.58 -23.98
N GLU A 561 -60.91 2.62 -24.76
CA GLU A 561 -62.07 1.71 -24.62
C GLU A 561 -62.39 0.99 -25.94
N LEU A 562 -62.75 -0.29 -25.84
CA LEU A 562 -63.42 -1.01 -26.91
C LEU A 562 -64.92 -1.01 -26.65
N LYS A 563 -65.69 -0.47 -27.60
CA LYS A 563 -67.13 -0.42 -27.57
C LYS A 563 -67.71 -1.39 -28.56
N LEU A 564 -68.64 -2.21 -28.13
CA LEU A 564 -69.30 -3.19 -28.92
C LEU A 564 -70.82 -3.06 -28.64
N SER A 565 -71.64 -2.98 -29.72
CA SER A 565 -73.07 -2.95 -29.58
C SER A 565 -73.78 -3.79 -30.63
N VAL A 566 -74.83 -4.47 -30.23
CA VAL A 566 -75.76 -5.20 -31.07
C VAL A 566 -77.16 -4.65 -30.80
N ARG A 567 -77.83 -4.12 -31.86
CA ARG A 567 -79.13 -3.53 -31.73
C ARG A 567 -80.06 -4.17 -32.81
N ASP A 568 -81.21 -4.68 -32.38
CA ASP A 568 -82.23 -5.23 -33.21
C ASP A 568 -83.57 -4.54 -33.09
N ASN A 569 -84.41 -4.60 -34.13
CA ASN A 569 -85.73 -4.00 -34.14
C ASN A 569 -86.86 -5.02 -33.90
N GLY A 570 -86.55 -6.03 -33.04
CA GLY A 570 -87.46 -7.13 -32.78
C GLY A 570 -88.57 -6.85 -31.74
N ARG A 571 -89.18 -7.93 -31.28
CA ARG A 571 -90.33 -7.87 -30.38
C ARG A 571 -89.95 -7.36 -28.95
N GLY A 572 -88.67 -7.35 -28.61
CA GLY A 572 -88.19 -7.02 -27.26
C GLY A 572 -88.64 -8.02 -26.18
N PHE A 573 -88.15 -7.78 -24.97
CA PHE A 573 -88.50 -8.56 -23.77
C PHE A 573 -88.37 -7.73 -22.52
N VAL A 574 -89.00 -8.17 -21.41
CA VAL A 574 -88.88 -7.54 -20.11
C VAL A 574 -87.59 -8.06 -19.46
N VAL A 575 -86.62 -7.16 -19.24
CA VAL A 575 -85.26 -7.52 -18.78
C VAL A 575 -85.31 -8.21 -17.42
N ASP A 576 -86.13 -7.74 -16.47
CA ASP A 576 -86.25 -8.31 -15.13
C ASP A 576 -86.88 -9.72 -15.10
N GLU A 577 -87.80 -10.02 -16.05
CA GLU A 577 -88.39 -11.35 -16.21
C GLU A 577 -87.39 -12.32 -16.88
N ALA A 578 -86.65 -11.84 -17.88
CA ALA A 578 -85.61 -12.60 -18.55
C ALA A 578 -84.45 -12.96 -17.60
N ASP A 579 -84.18 -12.11 -16.62
CA ASP A 579 -83.16 -12.40 -15.58
C ASP A 579 -83.64 -13.50 -14.60
N LYS A 580 -84.91 -13.57 -14.28
CA LYS A 580 -85.52 -14.59 -13.42
C LYS A 580 -85.73 -15.93 -14.14
N ALA A 581 -86.06 -15.88 -15.40
CA ALA A 581 -86.24 -17.06 -16.26
C ALA A 581 -84.92 -17.63 -16.83
N ALA A 582 -83.82 -17.04 -16.47
CA ALA A 582 -82.44 -17.20 -16.93
C ALA A 582 -82.18 -18.38 -17.86
N GLY A 583 -82.42 -18.16 -19.13
CA GLY A 583 -81.87 -18.98 -20.21
C GLY A 583 -80.32 -18.92 -20.14
N SER A 584 -79.66 -19.97 -20.59
CA SER A 584 -78.21 -20.12 -20.54
C SER A 584 -77.43 -18.96 -21.23
N GLY A 585 -78.02 -18.30 -22.24
CA GLY A 585 -77.38 -17.26 -23.04
C GLY A 585 -77.07 -15.96 -22.30
N LEU A 586 -78.02 -15.34 -21.58
CA LEU A 586 -77.77 -14.10 -20.85
C LEU A 586 -76.80 -14.31 -19.68
N ARG A 587 -76.83 -15.47 -19.03
CA ARG A 587 -75.84 -15.81 -17.99
C ARG A 587 -74.44 -15.95 -18.57
N SER A 588 -74.29 -16.58 -19.74
CA SER A 588 -73.05 -16.71 -20.48
C SER A 588 -72.47 -15.33 -20.88
N LEU A 589 -73.30 -14.45 -21.43
CA LEU A 589 -72.89 -13.08 -21.76
C LEU A 589 -72.39 -12.30 -20.57
N ARG A 590 -73.08 -12.36 -19.40
CA ARG A 590 -72.60 -11.68 -18.17
C ARG A 590 -71.35 -12.30 -17.59
N ALA A 591 -71.16 -13.61 -17.63
CA ALA A 591 -69.94 -14.30 -17.21
C ALA A 591 -68.72 -13.88 -18.03
N ARG A 592 -68.89 -13.79 -19.36
CA ARG A 592 -67.80 -13.32 -20.25
C ARG A 592 -67.50 -11.84 -20.03
N THR A 593 -68.51 -11.00 -19.88
CA THR A 593 -68.32 -9.58 -19.59
C THR A 593 -67.50 -9.37 -18.31
N ARG A 594 -67.77 -10.15 -17.24
CA ARG A 594 -67.01 -10.09 -16.01
C ARG A 594 -65.53 -10.54 -16.19
N ARG A 595 -65.28 -11.58 -17.04
CA ARG A 595 -63.89 -12.01 -17.32
C ARG A 595 -63.13 -10.97 -18.12
N LEU A 596 -63.83 -10.26 -19.01
CA LEU A 596 -63.27 -9.16 -19.80
C LEU A 596 -63.00 -7.90 -18.99
N GLY A 597 -63.45 -7.83 -17.74
CA GLY A 597 -63.45 -6.59 -16.98
C GLY A 597 -64.28 -5.48 -17.62
N ALA A 598 -65.30 -5.86 -18.41
CA ALA A 598 -66.14 -4.96 -19.18
C ALA A 598 -67.46 -4.65 -18.51
N GLU A 599 -68.09 -3.54 -18.90
CA GLU A 599 -69.44 -3.15 -18.48
C GLU A 599 -70.45 -3.60 -19.56
N LEU A 600 -71.55 -4.22 -19.09
CA LEU A 600 -72.65 -4.65 -19.97
C LEU A 600 -73.87 -3.80 -19.72
N GLN A 601 -74.37 -3.21 -20.78
CA GLN A 601 -75.66 -2.49 -20.81
C GLN A 601 -76.65 -3.24 -21.68
N LEU A 602 -77.80 -3.61 -21.10
CA LEU A 602 -78.86 -4.28 -21.84
C LEU A 602 -80.14 -3.46 -21.66
N GLN A 603 -80.68 -3.03 -22.77
CA GLN A 603 -81.96 -2.31 -22.84
C GLN A 603 -82.87 -3.03 -23.84
N SER A 604 -84.10 -3.34 -23.44
CA SER A 604 -85.05 -3.98 -24.32
C SER A 604 -86.48 -3.40 -24.12
N ARG A 605 -87.12 -3.10 -25.22
CA ARG A 605 -88.50 -2.63 -25.32
C ARG A 605 -89.10 -3.12 -26.63
N PRO A 606 -90.45 -3.21 -26.76
CA PRO A 606 -91.06 -3.59 -28.02
C PRO A 606 -90.58 -2.72 -29.17
N GLY A 607 -90.03 -3.31 -30.18
CA GLY A 607 -89.45 -2.64 -31.34
C GLY A 607 -87.95 -2.33 -31.26
N GLU A 608 -87.31 -2.57 -30.12
CA GLU A 608 -85.87 -2.29 -29.99
C GLU A 608 -85.26 -3.08 -28.86
N THR A 609 -84.19 -3.85 -29.17
CA THR A 609 -83.32 -4.40 -28.15
C THR A 609 -81.87 -3.97 -28.45
N GLN A 610 -81.19 -3.43 -27.45
CA GLN A 610 -79.80 -3.04 -27.55
C GLN A 610 -78.97 -3.73 -26.44
N LEU A 611 -77.94 -4.42 -26.87
CA LEU A 611 -76.90 -4.98 -26.03
C LEU A 611 -75.61 -4.22 -26.30
N ALA A 612 -75.04 -3.58 -25.30
CA ALA A 612 -73.77 -2.85 -25.45
C ALA A 612 -72.76 -3.33 -24.43
N LEU A 613 -71.51 -3.48 -24.84
CA LEU A 613 -70.36 -3.83 -24.00
C LEU A 613 -69.29 -2.74 -24.14
N ARG A 614 -68.76 -2.30 -23.00
CA ARG A 614 -67.63 -1.38 -22.92
C ARG A 614 -66.50 -2.06 -22.17
N MET A 615 -65.35 -2.19 -22.79
CA MET A 615 -64.19 -2.81 -22.23
C MET A 615 -63.01 -1.83 -22.19
N PRO A 616 -62.45 -1.55 -20.99
CA PRO A 616 -61.25 -0.74 -20.90
C PRO A 616 -60.08 -1.51 -21.53
N LEU A 617 -59.30 -0.82 -22.37
CA LEU A 617 -58.08 -1.33 -22.95
C LEU A 617 -56.90 -0.93 -22.03
N ALA A 618 -56.02 -1.88 -21.72
CA ALA A 618 -54.79 -1.55 -21.00
C ALA A 618 -53.95 -0.55 -21.83
N PRO A 619 -53.33 0.46 -21.21
CA PRO A 619 -52.41 1.34 -21.95
C PRO A 619 -51.35 0.48 -22.65
N ALA A 620 -51.07 0.78 -23.92
CA ALA A 620 -49.99 0.14 -24.68
C ALA A 620 -48.69 0.36 -23.91
N ALA A 621 -48.01 -0.74 -23.52
CA ALA A 621 -46.75 -0.72 -22.79
C ALA A 621 -45.59 -0.17 -23.64
#